data_936c7a8101e5209d9f7a125d6d98d7df
#
_entry.id   936c7a8101e5209d9f7a125d6d98d7df
#
_cell.length_a   1.000
_cell.length_b   1.000
_cell.length_c   1.000
_cell.angle_alpha   90.00
_cell.angle_beta   90.00
_cell.angle_gamma   90.00
#
_symmetry.space_group_name_H-M   'P 1'
#
loop_
_entity.id
_entity.type
_entity.pdbx_description
1 polymer ?
#
loop_
_entity_poly.entity_id
_entity_poly.type
_entity_poly.pdbx_seq_one_letter_code
_entity_poly.pdbx_strand_id
1 'polypeptide(L)'
;MNGLSERLLVSHYVNQYGGAVRKLNAIRARLAALDRTRASASEINSLKREELIAAQSVVLHEIYFESLGGHGDSPPTGRLEPPAELAQALERDFGSVMTWHAEFTTMAKTTGGSGWAVLAWSERLGRLINQWVADDAHWLSDVTPILVIDMYEHAYNLDFGTDVAAYVDQVMTNLNWPRIGARYCLTIGDEPEEDNLFLPFGAPTQDEARISAEELKAALEHEDDRRPVLLDLCLPRDRARRTDMLAGGRMHAPAALSQWVEELPRGRPIVVYCICGFQVSGTAVKELRRRGYDARALVGGITAWHAIGGTTVPLDTSTYEETV
;
A
#
# COMPACT_ATOMS: atom_id res chain seq x y z
N MET A 1 5.05 13.55 7.64
CA MET A 1 4.08 14.30 6.83
C MET A 1 3.72 15.57 7.58
N ASN A 2 3.26 16.59 6.87
CA ASN A 2 2.88 17.82 7.54
C ASN A 2 1.57 17.59 8.30
N GLY A 3 1.53 17.87 9.62
CA GLY A 3 0.34 17.78 10.46
C GLY A 3 -0.22 16.37 10.78
N LEU A 4 0.35 15.32 10.17
CA LEU A 4 0.07 13.92 10.54
C LEU A 4 1.29 13.35 11.25
N SER A 5 1.16 12.98 12.53
CA SER A 5 2.29 12.49 13.31
C SER A 5 2.77 11.12 12.83
N GLU A 6 4.07 10.87 12.98
CA GLU A 6 4.64 9.54 12.73
C GLU A 6 3.96 8.48 13.60
N ARG A 7 3.66 8.82 14.85
CA ARG A 7 2.96 7.92 15.79
C ARG A 7 1.61 7.49 15.27
N LEU A 8 0.80 8.42 14.72
CA LEU A 8 -0.50 8.11 14.12
C LEU A 8 -0.32 7.18 12.93
N LEU A 9 0.55 7.56 11.99
CA LEU A 9 0.77 6.81 10.75
C LEU A 9 1.33 5.41 11.00
N VAL A 10 2.31 5.27 11.91
CA VAL A 10 2.87 3.95 12.28
C VAL A 10 1.83 3.10 12.98
N SER A 11 1.06 3.65 13.93
CA SER A 11 -0.01 2.91 14.61
C SER A 11 -1.07 2.43 13.62
N HIS A 12 -1.53 3.30 12.75
CA HIS A 12 -2.51 2.98 11.71
C HIS A 12 -1.99 1.87 10.77
N TYR A 13 -0.76 2.03 10.32
CA TYR A 13 -0.13 1.10 9.38
C TYR A 13 0.11 -0.30 10.00
N VAL A 14 0.71 -0.36 11.18
CA VAL A 14 1.10 -1.63 11.81
C VAL A 14 -0.10 -2.36 12.39
N ASN A 15 -0.99 -1.63 13.08
CA ASN A 15 -2.09 -2.25 13.82
C ASN A 15 -3.31 -2.49 12.94
N GLN A 16 -3.75 -1.52 12.14
CA GLN A 16 -4.99 -1.62 11.36
C GLN A 16 -4.73 -2.31 10.02
N TYR A 17 -3.91 -1.72 9.16
CA TYR A 17 -3.58 -2.35 7.88
C TYR A 17 -2.87 -3.71 8.08
N GLY A 18 -1.82 -3.77 8.88
CA GLY A 18 -1.14 -5.02 9.19
C GLY A 18 -2.04 -6.05 9.87
N GLY A 19 -2.98 -5.61 10.71
CA GLY A 19 -4.03 -6.46 11.29
C GLY A 19 -4.96 -7.06 10.24
N ALA A 20 -5.41 -6.25 9.27
CA ALA A 20 -6.25 -6.70 8.16
C ALA A 20 -5.52 -7.73 7.28
N VAL A 21 -4.24 -7.50 6.96
CA VAL A 21 -3.41 -8.45 6.20
C VAL A 21 -3.27 -9.79 6.93
N ARG A 22 -2.92 -9.77 8.23
CA ARG A 22 -2.82 -11.00 9.03
C ARG A 22 -4.14 -11.75 9.09
N LYS A 23 -5.25 -11.04 9.29
CA LYS A 23 -6.59 -11.61 9.30
C LYS A 23 -6.93 -12.27 7.96
N LEU A 24 -6.69 -11.59 6.85
CA LEU A 24 -6.93 -12.10 5.50
C LEU A 24 -6.15 -13.40 5.24
N ASN A 25 -4.86 -13.41 5.58
CA ASN A 25 -4.00 -14.58 5.41
C ASN A 25 -4.48 -15.75 6.26
N ALA A 26 -4.85 -15.53 7.53
CA ALA A 26 -5.40 -16.57 8.39
C ALA A 26 -6.72 -17.16 7.85
N ILE A 27 -7.62 -16.32 7.33
CA ILE A 27 -8.87 -16.77 6.72
C ILE A 27 -8.62 -17.62 5.49
N ARG A 28 -7.70 -17.17 4.61
CA ARG A 28 -7.33 -17.89 3.38
C ARG A 28 -6.67 -19.23 3.69
N ALA A 29 -5.80 -19.28 4.70
CA ALA A 29 -5.22 -20.54 5.17
C ALA A 29 -6.30 -21.52 5.69
N ARG A 30 -7.29 -21.03 6.44
CA ARG A 30 -8.44 -21.85 6.88
C ARG A 30 -9.27 -22.34 5.71
N LEU A 31 -9.57 -21.48 4.73
CA LEU A 31 -10.30 -21.86 3.51
C LEU A 31 -9.55 -22.88 2.67
N ALA A 32 -8.22 -22.80 2.60
CA ALA A 32 -7.39 -23.75 1.88
C ALA A 32 -7.37 -25.13 2.56
N ALA A 33 -7.36 -25.16 3.89
CA ALA A 33 -7.36 -26.39 4.69
C ALA A 33 -8.74 -27.04 4.86
N LEU A 34 -9.83 -26.33 4.45
CA LEU A 34 -11.20 -26.77 4.68
C LEU A 34 -11.60 -27.89 3.70
N ASP A 35 -12.12 -29.00 4.24
CA ASP A 35 -12.83 -29.98 3.42
C ASP A 35 -14.20 -29.41 3.03
N ARG A 36 -14.26 -28.80 1.85
CA ARG A 36 -15.47 -28.12 1.34
C ARG A 36 -16.67 -29.04 1.12
N THR A 37 -16.45 -30.36 1.08
CA THR A 37 -17.53 -31.35 0.92
C THR A 37 -18.19 -31.73 2.25
N ARG A 38 -17.49 -31.46 3.37
CA ARG A 38 -17.92 -31.82 4.72
C ARG A 38 -18.18 -30.61 5.62
N ALA A 39 -17.64 -29.46 5.25
CA ALA A 39 -17.81 -28.22 6.01
C ALA A 39 -19.28 -27.80 6.05
N SER A 40 -19.68 -27.22 7.17
CA SER A 40 -21.04 -26.70 7.30
C SER A 40 -21.23 -25.44 6.42
N ALA A 41 -22.46 -25.24 5.92
CA ALA A 41 -22.81 -24.06 5.15
C ALA A 41 -22.53 -22.76 5.95
N SER A 42 -22.77 -22.76 7.24
CA SER A 42 -22.51 -21.60 8.12
C SER A 42 -21.02 -21.29 8.25
N GLU A 43 -20.16 -22.29 8.32
CA GLU A 43 -18.71 -22.11 8.39
C GLU A 43 -18.16 -21.51 7.09
N ILE A 44 -18.55 -22.06 5.94
CA ILE A 44 -18.15 -21.55 4.63
C ILE A 44 -18.62 -20.09 4.48
N ASN A 45 -19.90 -19.82 4.78
CA ASN A 45 -20.47 -18.48 4.66
C ASN A 45 -19.76 -17.46 5.56
N SER A 46 -19.48 -17.84 6.83
CA SER A 46 -18.77 -16.97 7.76
C SER A 46 -17.35 -16.64 7.25
N LEU A 47 -16.59 -17.65 6.83
CA LEU A 47 -15.24 -17.45 6.30
C LEU A 47 -15.24 -16.59 5.03
N LYS A 48 -16.20 -16.80 4.12
CA LYS A 48 -16.30 -15.98 2.89
C LYS A 48 -16.68 -14.54 3.17
N ARG A 49 -17.55 -14.30 4.14
CA ARG A 49 -17.88 -12.94 4.59
C ARG A 49 -16.67 -12.25 5.23
N GLU A 50 -15.96 -12.94 6.10
CA GLU A 50 -14.76 -12.39 6.74
C GLU A 50 -13.63 -12.17 5.73
N GLU A 51 -13.49 -13.04 4.72
CA GLU A 51 -12.53 -12.86 3.63
C GLU A 51 -12.83 -11.58 2.84
N LEU A 52 -14.10 -11.34 2.49
CA LEU A 52 -14.50 -10.13 1.78
C LEU A 52 -14.13 -8.88 2.58
N ILE A 53 -14.52 -8.82 3.85
CA ILE A 53 -14.23 -7.67 4.72
C ILE A 53 -12.73 -7.44 4.85
N ALA A 54 -11.96 -8.48 5.15
CA ALA A 54 -10.51 -8.35 5.32
C ALA A 54 -9.80 -7.98 4.00
N ALA A 55 -10.23 -8.53 2.86
CA ALA A 55 -9.65 -8.21 1.56
C ALA A 55 -9.91 -6.75 1.17
N GLN A 56 -11.13 -6.25 1.36
CA GLN A 56 -11.47 -4.85 1.10
C GLN A 56 -10.70 -3.91 2.02
N SER A 57 -10.63 -4.23 3.32
CA SER A 57 -9.84 -3.45 4.28
C SER A 57 -8.38 -3.35 3.83
N VAL A 58 -7.76 -4.44 3.38
CA VAL A 58 -6.39 -4.42 2.85
C VAL A 58 -6.28 -3.48 1.66
N VAL A 59 -7.14 -3.63 0.65
CA VAL A 59 -7.09 -2.80 -0.57
C VAL A 59 -7.29 -1.32 -0.27
N LEU A 60 -8.28 -0.97 0.57
CA LEU A 60 -8.57 0.42 0.89
C LEU A 60 -7.45 1.08 1.68
N HIS A 61 -6.84 0.39 2.64
CA HIS A 61 -5.66 0.89 3.34
C HIS A 61 -4.45 1.06 2.40
N GLU A 62 -4.22 0.13 1.47
CA GLU A 62 -3.14 0.25 0.48
C GLU A 62 -3.30 1.54 -0.33
N ILE A 63 -4.50 1.79 -0.86
CA ILE A 63 -4.79 2.99 -1.64
C ILE A 63 -4.68 4.25 -0.79
N TYR A 64 -5.17 4.22 0.46
CA TYR A 64 -5.05 5.33 1.39
C TYR A 64 -3.58 5.72 1.62
N PHE A 65 -2.73 4.77 2.02
CA PHE A 65 -1.33 5.04 2.28
C PHE A 65 -0.55 5.45 1.02
N GLU A 66 -0.90 4.90 -0.14
CA GLU A 66 -0.32 5.33 -1.42
C GLU A 66 -0.74 6.74 -1.83
N SER A 67 -1.95 7.13 -1.47
CA SER A 67 -2.47 8.47 -1.76
C SER A 67 -1.81 9.54 -0.89
N LEU A 68 -1.07 9.15 0.17
CA LEU A 68 -0.38 10.06 1.07
C LEU A 68 1.10 10.26 0.69
N GLY A 69 1.62 11.45 1.00
CA GLY A 69 3.03 11.79 0.84
C GLY A 69 3.35 12.50 -0.47
N GLY A 70 4.45 13.25 -0.45
CA GLY A 70 4.97 13.96 -1.62
C GLY A 70 5.62 13.05 -2.64
N HIS A 71 5.88 13.58 -3.81
CA HIS A 71 6.60 12.89 -4.87
C HIS A 71 8.10 12.81 -4.51
N GLY A 72 8.61 11.58 -4.33
CA GLY A 72 10.05 11.34 -4.19
C GLY A 72 10.73 12.25 -3.17
N ASP A 73 11.49 13.22 -3.64
CA ASP A 73 12.27 14.14 -2.81
C ASP A 73 11.53 15.45 -2.47
N SER A 74 10.34 15.65 -3.02
CA SER A 74 9.55 16.84 -2.77
C SER A 74 8.48 16.57 -1.71
N PRO A 75 8.36 17.44 -0.68
CA PRO A 75 7.23 17.37 0.24
C PRO A 75 5.92 17.65 -0.50
N PRO A 76 4.76 17.19 0.02
CA PRO A 76 3.47 17.58 -0.52
C PRO A 76 3.40 19.11 -0.67
N THR A 77 2.91 19.59 -1.81
CA THR A 77 2.83 21.04 -2.06
C THR A 77 1.82 21.74 -1.16
N GLY A 78 0.94 20.97 -0.53
CA GLY A 78 -0.22 21.48 0.21
C GLY A 78 -1.29 22.10 -0.72
N ARG A 79 -1.14 21.93 -2.03
CA ARG A 79 -2.02 22.49 -3.06
C ARG A 79 -2.89 21.42 -3.69
N LEU A 80 -4.05 21.82 -4.16
CA LEU A 80 -4.93 21.01 -4.98
C LEU A 80 -4.44 21.05 -6.44
N GLU A 81 -3.50 20.18 -6.77
CA GLU A 81 -2.83 20.16 -8.07
C GLU A 81 -2.85 18.74 -8.69
N PRO A 82 -4.04 18.22 -9.08
CA PRO A 82 -4.10 16.96 -9.79
C PRO A 82 -3.40 17.08 -11.17
N PRO A 83 -2.76 15.99 -11.67
CA PRO A 83 -2.25 15.95 -13.04
C PRO A 83 -3.32 16.27 -14.07
N ALA A 84 -2.88 16.74 -15.27
CA ALA A 84 -3.77 17.29 -16.28
C ALA A 84 -4.93 16.37 -16.67
N GLU A 85 -4.66 15.08 -16.86
CA GLU A 85 -5.65 14.06 -17.24
C GLU A 85 -6.72 13.90 -16.16
N LEU A 86 -6.29 13.80 -14.90
CA LEU A 86 -7.22 13.70 -13.77
C LEU A 86 -7.97 15.01 -13.56
N ALA A 87 -7.31 16.18 -13.70
CA ALA A 87 -7.95 17.48 -13.59
C ALA A 87 -9.07 17.64 -14.64
N GLN A 88 -8.81 17.31 -15.91
CA GLN A 88 -9.81 17.34 -16.98
C GLN A 88 -10.99 16.40 -16.69
N ALA A 89 -10.72 15.21 -16.16
CA ALA A 89 -11.79 14.28 -15.76
C ALA A 89 -12.64 14.84 -14.61
N LEU A 90 -12.01 15.45 -13.59
CA LEU A 90 -12.70 16.10 -12.50
C LEU A 90 -13.55 17.29 -12.99
N GLU A 91 -13.01 18.09 -13.90
CA GLU A 91 -13.75 19.20 -14.53
C GLU A 91 -14.94 18.71 -15.35
N ARG A 92 -14.75 17.67 -16.16
CA ARG A 92 -15.81 17.05 -16.96
C ARG A 92 -16.95 16.51 -16.08
N ASP A 93 -16.59 15.84 -14.98
CA ASP A 93 -17.56 15.03 -14.21
C ASP A 93 -18.21 15.80 -13.06
N PHE A 94 -17.53 16.84 -12.54
CA PHE A 94 -17.99 17.66 -11.39
C PHE A 94 -18.11 19.16 -11.71
N GLY A 95 -17.77 19.59 -12.93
CA GLY A 95 -17.80 20.98 -13.36
C GLY A 95 -16.52 21.76 -13.07
N SER A 96 -15.78 21.45 -12.01
CA SER A 96 -14.44 21.96 -11.73
C SER A 96 -13.74 21.10 -10.67
N VAL A 97 -12.40 21.18 -10.59
CA VAL A 97 -11.62 20.57 -9.52
C VAL A 97 -12.05 21.12 -8.15
N MET A 98 -12.38 22.40 -8.06
CA MET A 98 -12.85 23.03 -6.80
C MET A 98 -14.23 22.52 -6.38
N THR A 99 -15.15 22.30 -7.31
CA THR A 99 -16.48 21.74 -7.01
C THR A 99 -16.36 20.30 -6.53
N TRP A 100 -15.55 19.50 -7.22
CA TRP A 100 -15.23 18.15 -6.75
C TRP A 100 -14.67 18.16 -5.33
N HIS A 101 -13.66 19.01 -5.08
CA HIS A 101 -13.01 19.11 -3.77
C HIS A 101 -14.02 19.45 -2.67
N ALA A 102 -14.89 20.42 -2.91
CA ALA A 102 -15.91 20.82 -1.94
C ALA A 102 -16.90 19.67 -1.65
N GLU A 103 -17.36 18.96 -2.68
CA GLU A 103 -18.25 17.81 -2.53
C GLU A 103 -17.55 16.67 -1.78
N PHE A 104 -16.35 16.28 -2.21
CA PHE A 104 -15.59 15.19 -1.64
C PHE A 104 -15.25 15.42 -0.15
N THR A 105 -14.73 16.61 0.18
CA THR A 105 -14.37 16.95 1.56
C THR A 105 -15.61 17.08 2.46
N THR A 106 -16.73 17.60 1.95
CA THR A 106 -17.99 17.66 2.70
C THR A 106 -18.49 16.24 3.00
N MET A 107 -18.48 15.35 2.02
CA MET A 107 -18.83 13.94 2.21
C MET A 107 -17.91 13.30 3.25
N ALA A 108 -16.59 13.46 3.13
CA ALA A 108 -15.63 12.90 4.07
C ALA A 108 -15.87 13.40 5.50
N LYS A 109 -16.00 14.72 5.70
CA LYS A 109 -16.24 15.35 7.02
C LYS A 109 -17.54 14.90 7.68
N THR A 110 -18.52 14.45 6.90
CA THR A 110 -19.81 13.96 7.41
C THR A 110 -19.85 12.44 7.60
N THR A 111 -18.82 11.72 7.16
CA THR A 111 -18.68 10.25 7.32
C THR A 111 -18.12 9.88 8.71
N GLY A 112 -18.41 10.63 9.75
CA GLY A 112 -17.77 10.48 11.04
C GLY A 112 -17.83 9.08 11.67
N GLY A 113 -16.68 8.62 12.24
CA GLY A 113 -16.59 7.46 13.13
C GLY A 113 -16.31 6.12 12.47
N SER A 114 -16.74 5.89 11.23
CA SER A 114 -16.44 4.65 10.49
C SER A 114 -16.62 4.80 8.99
N GLY A 115 -15.90 3.98 8.22
CA GLY A 115 -16.03 3.93 6.77
C GLY A 115 -14.94 4.70 6.02
N TRP A 116 -15.20 4.97 4.76
CA TRP A 116 -14.23 5.53 3.81
C TRP A 116 -14.90 6.58 2.92
N ALA A 117 -14.16 7.62 2.60
CA ALA A 117 -14.51 8.54 1.52
C ALA A 117 -13.67 8.21 0.30
N VAL A 118 -14.31 7.99 -0.85
CA VAL A 118 -13.66 7.45 -2.03
C VAL A 118 -14.01 8.27 -3.27
N LEU A 119 -12.99 8.70 -4.03
CA LEU A 119 -13.15 9.05 -5.43
C LEU A 119 -12.93 7.78 -6.23
N ALA A 120 -13.88 7.39 -7.06
CA ALA A 120 -13.83 6.15 -7.83
C ALA A 120 -14.18 6.38 -9.31
N TRP A 121 -13.61 5.56 -10.18
CA TRP A 121 -14.03 5.44 -11.57
C TRP A 121 -15.13 4.41 -11.69
N SER A 122 -16.26 4.76 -12.27
CA SER A 122 -17.32 3.82 -12.61
C SER A 122 -17.23 3.44 -14.08
N GLU A 123 -16.92 2.18 -14.35
CA GLU A 123 -16.88 1.64 -15.71
C GLU A 123 -18.24 1.76 -16.42
N ARG A 124 -19.31 1.50 -15.69
CA ARG A 124 -20.67 1.56 -16.23
C ARG A 124 -21.08 2.97 -16.64
N LEU A 125 -20.68 3.96 -15.86
CA LEU A 125 -21.03 5.36 -16.12
C LEU A 125 -20.01 6.07 -17.01
N GLY A 126 -18.79 5.50 -17.17
CA GLY A 126 -17.68 6.12 -17.89
C GLY A 126 -17.22 7.44 -17.25
N ARG A 127 -17.31 7.56 -15.93
CA ARG A 127 -17.00 8.81 -15.22
C ARG A 127 -16.51 8.58 -13.80
N LEU A 128 -15.88 9.61 -13.23
CA LEU A 128 -15.55 9.70 -11.82
C LEU A 128 -16.80 9.97 -10.98
N ILE A 129 -16.87 9.33 -9.81
CA ILE A 129 -17.91 9.56 -8.81
C ILE A 129 -17.29 9.65 -7.41
N ASN A 130 -17.87 10.42 -6.53
CA ASN A 130 -17.61 10.34 -5.10
C ASN A 130 -18.51 9.26 -4.49
N GLN A 131 -17.93 8.40 -3.67
CA GLN A 131 -18.64 7.32 -3.00
C GLN A 131 -18.34 7.34 -1.50
N TRP A 132 -19.40 7.36 -0.70
CA TRP A 132 -19.32 7.03 0.71
C TRP A 132 -19.40 5.52 0.88
N VAL A 133 -18.47 4.95 1.64
CA VAL A 133 -18.39 3.53 1.95
C VAL A 133 -18.52 3.36 3.46
N ALA A 134 -19.64 2.83 3.92
CA ALA A 134 -19.99 2.77 5.35
C ALA A 134 -19.10 1.82 6.16
N ASP A 135 -18.63 0.75 5.54
CA ASP A 135 -17.69 -0.22 6.09
C ASP A 135 -16.99 -0.99 4.96
N ASP A 136 -16.06 -1.86 5.31
CA ASP A 136 -15.28 -2.66 4.34
C ASP A 136 -16.14 -3.64 3.49
N ALA A 137 -17.42 -3.82 3.79
CA ALA A 137 -18.32 -4.70 3.03
C ALA A 137 -19.22 -3.96 2.03
N HIS A 138 -19.33 -2.63 2.13
CA HIS A 138 -20.18 -1.82 1.25
C HIS A 138 -19.38 -1.26 0.09
N TRP A 139 -19.60 -1.80 -1.10
CA TRP A 139 -18.91 -1.39 -2.33
C TRP A 139 -19.82 -1.49 -3.55
N LEU A 140 -19.76 -0.52 -4.46
CA LEU A 140 -20.38 -0.66 -5.77
C LEU A 140 -19.55 -1.62 -6.64
N SER A 141 -20.19 -2.54 -7.32
CA SER A 141 -19.53 -3.63 -8.03
C SER A 141 -18.81 -3.22 -9.31
N ASP A 142 -19.07 -2.02 -9.83
CA ASP A 142 -18.53 -1.51 -11.10
C ASP A 142 -17.57 -0.34 -10.93
N VAL A 143 -17.00 -0.13 -9.74
CA VAL A 143 -16.11 1.00 -9.46
C VAL A 143 -14.70 0.57 -9.10
N THR A 144 -13.74 1.36 -9.58
CA THR A 144 -12.33 1.25 -9.21
C THR A 144 -11.92 2.48 -8.37
N PRO A 145 -11.39 2.29 -7.15
CA PRO A 145 -11.00 3.41 -6.29
C PRO A 145 -9.76 4.14 -6.85
N ILE A 146 -9.84 5.47 -6.91
CA ILE A 146 -8.75 6.34 -7.38
C ILE A 146 -8.08 7.06 -6.20
N LEU A 147 -8.87 7.61 -5.28
CA LEU A 147 -8.43 8.23 -4.03
C LEU A 147 -9.31 7.72 -2.89
N VAL A 148 -8.67 7.39 -1.77
CA VAL A 148 -9.37 6.88 -0.58
C VAL A 148 -8.91 7.66 0.64
N ILE A 149 -9.85 8.08 1.48
CA ILE A 149 -9.58 8.61 2.84
C ILE A 149 -10.23 7.67 3.85
N ASP A 150 -9.42 7.23 4.81
CA ASP A 150 -9.89 6.43 5.94
C ASP A 150 -10.60 7.34 6.96
N MET A 151 -11.85 7.05 7.24
CA MET A 151 -12.70 7.83 8.15
C MET A 151 -12.97 7.09 9.48
N TYR A 152 -12.33 5.95 9.71
CA TYR A 152 -12.36 5.30 11.02
C TYR A 152 -11.56 6.09 12.06
N GLU A 153 -11.98 6.05 13.31
CA GLU A 153 -11.34 6.78 14.41
C GLU A 153 -9.84 6.51 14.55
N HIS A 154 -9.41 5.30 14.23
CA HIS A 154 -7.98 4.95 14.28
C HIS A 154 -7.10 5.75 13.32
N ALA A 155 -7.69 6.32 12.26
CA ALA A 155 -6.99 7.12 11.26
C ALA A 155 -6.69 8.55 11.74
N TYR A 156 -7.37 9.05 12.79
CA TYR A 156 -7.26 10.44 13.20
C TYR A 156 -7.25 10.70 14.70
N ASN A 157 -7.78 9.82 15.53
CA ASN A 157 -8.02 10.09 16.96
C ASN A 157 -6.74 10.47 17.72
N LEU A 158 -5.58 9.88 17.39
CA LEU A 158 -4.32 10.17 18.08
C LEU A 158 -3.82 11.61 17.93
N ASP A 159 -4.11 12.26 16.80
CA ASP A 159 -3.63 13.61 16.49
C ASP A 159 -4.74 14.67 16.58
N PHE A 160 -5.98 14.29 16.22
CA PHE A 160 -7.09 15.22 16.04
C PHE A 160 -8.23 14.99 17.05
N GLY A 161 -8.18 13.92 17.85
CA GLY A 161 -9.28 13.56 18.75
C GLY A 161 -10.58 13.37 17.97
N THR A 162 -11.58 14.21 18.23
CA THR A 162 -12.88 14.18 17.54
C THR A 162 -12.99 15.20 16.40
N ASP A 163 -11.92 15.95 16.09
CA ASP A 163 -11.93 16.96 15.02
C ASP A 163 -11.69 16.32 13.65
N VAL A 164 -12.71 15.65 13.15
CA VAL A 164 -12.74 15.00 11.83
C VAL A 164 -12.48 16.00 10.70
N ALA A 165 -12.95 17.26 10.86
CA ALA A 165 -12.79 18.27 9.82
C ALA A 165 -11.31 18.64 9.64
N ALA A 166 -10.60 18.89 10.75
CA ALA A 166 -9.16 19.16 10.71
C ALA A 166 -8.36 17.99 10.12
N TYR A 167 -8.73 16.74 10.45
CA TYR A 167 -8.10 15.56 9.86
C TYR A 167 -8.27 15.52 8.34
N VAL A 168 -9.49 15.65 7.83
CA VAL A 168 -9.76 15.63 6.38
C VAL A 168 -8.97 16.73 5.67
N ASP A 169 -9.02 17.96 6.19
CA ASP A 169 -8.26 19.07 5.62
C ASP A 169 -6.75 18.77 5.60
N GLN A 170 -6.24 18.16 6.67
CA GLN A 170 -4.84 17.78 6.74
C GLN A 170 -4.47 16.65 5.77
N VAL A 171 -5.30 15.64 5.58
CA VAL A 171 -5.11 14.59 4.58
C VAL A 171 -5.04 15.20 3.19
N MET A 172 -5.98 16.08 2.84
CA MET A 172 -6.04 16.74 1.52
C MET A 172 -4.77 17.55 1.20
N THR A 173 -4.11 18.14 2.21
CA THR A 173 -2.84 18.84 2.02
C THR A 173 -1.63 17.91 1.83
N ASN A 174 -1.77 16.64 2.18
CA ASN A 174 -0.71 15.63 2.10
C ASN A 174 -0.91 14.64 0.94
N LEU A 175 -1.83 14.91 0.01
CA LEU A 175 -2.07 14.02 -1.12
C LEU A 175 -0.89 13.94 -2.08
N ASN A 176 -0.62 12.75 -2.56
CA ASN A 176 0.35 12.45 -3.61
C ASN A 176 -0.35 12.46 -4.97
N TRP A 177 -0.56 13.66 -5.51
CA TRP A 177 -1.28 13.85 -6.76
C TRP A 177 -0.71 13.07 -7.95
N PRO A 178 0.63 12.99 -8.15
CA PRO A 178 1.20 12.16 -9.21
C PRO A 178 0.76 10.69 -9.14
N ARG A 179 0.72 10.10 -7.94
CA ARG A 179 0.28 8.70 -7.77
C ARG A 179 -1.21 8.50 -8.00
N ILE A 180 -2.00 9.45 -7.51
CA ILE A 180 -3.46 9.43 -7.70
C ILE A 180 -3.77 9.55 -9.20
N GLY A 181 -3.08 10.44 -9.92
CA GLY A 181 -3.22 10.58 -11.37
C GLY A 181 -2.78 9.34 -12.14
N ALA A 182 -1.63 8.76 -11.79
CA ALA A 182 -1.16 7.52 -12.42
C ALA A 182 -2.15 6.35 -12.23
N ARG A 183 -2.77 6.25 -11.04
CA ARG A 183 -3.83 5.26 -10.79
C ARG A 183 -5.04 5.50 -11.67
N TYR A 184 -5.44 6.76 -11.85
CA TYR A 184 -6.53 7.11 -12.75
C TYR A 184 -6.23 6.70 -14.20
N CYS A 185 -5.07 7.11 -14.76
CA CYS A 185 -4.66 6.76 -16.13
C CYS A 185 -4.69 5.25 -16.36
N LEU A 186 -4.08 4.49 -15.47
CA LEU A 186 -4.08 3.02 -15.57
C LEU A 186 -5.48 2.40 -15.48
N THR A 187 -6.38 3.01 -14.70
CA THR A 187 -7.76 2.52 -14.57
C THR A 187 -8.55 2.70 -15.87
N ILE A 188 -8.32 3.80 -16.60
CA ILE A 188 -9.00 4.04 -17.88
C ILE A 188 -8.27 3.45 -19.09
N GLY A 189 -7.15 2.74 -18.88
CA GLY A 189 -6.37 2.09 -19.93
C GLY A 189 -5.35 2.99 -20.63
N ASP A 190 -5.08 4.18 -20.07
CA ASP A 190 -4.05 5.09 -20.55
C ASP A 190 -2.70 4.79 -19.86
N GLU A 191 -1.60 4.99 -20.59
CA GLU A 191 -0.26 4.88 -19.99
C GLU A 191 0.06 6.19 -19.23
N PRO A 192 0.42 6.10 -17.93
CA PRO A 192 0.87 7.29 -17.19
C PRO A 192 2.21 7.78 -17.74
N GLU A 193 2.50 9.07 -17.59
CA GLU A 193 3.82 9.63 -17.97
C GLU A 193 4.96 8.81 -17.33
N GLU A 194 6.04 8.57 -18.09
CA GLU A 194 7.11 7.60 -17.73
C GLU A 194 7.73 7.83 -16.35
N ASP A 195 7.83 9.09 -15.88
CA ASP A 195 8.35 9.41 -14.55
C ASP A 195 7.41 9.03 -13.39
N ASN A 196 6.16 8.68 -13.69
CA ASN A 196 5.12 8.30 -12.73
C ASN A 196 4.79 6.80 -12.76
N LEU A 197 5.62 5.99 -13.40
CA LEU A 197 5.46 4.53 -13.52
C LEU A 197 5.60 3.80 -12.16
N PHE A 198 4.77 4.23 -11.22
CA PHE A 198 4.46 3.47 -10.04
C PHE A 198 3.14 2.73 -10.29
N LEU A 199 3.29 1.48 -10.69
CA LEU A 199 2.16 0.61 -10.93
C LEU A 199 1.22 0.61 -9.74
N PRO A 200 -0.11 0.76 -9.98
CA PRO A 200 -1.06 0.71 -8.90
C PRO A 200 -0.93 -0.61 -8.16
N PHE A 201 -0.90 -0.54 -6.85
CA PHE A 201 -1.31 -1.62 -5.99
C PHE A 201 -2.82 -1.81 -6.22
N GLY A 202 -3.20 -2.55 -7.18
CA GLY A 202 -4.61 -2.73 -7.54
C GLY A 202 -4.81 -3.78 -8.59
N ALA A 203 -3.76 -4.17 -9.32
CA ALA A 203 -3.78 -5.49 -9.91
C ALA A 203 -3.85 -6.48 -8.74
N PRO A 204 -4.69 -7.53 -8.79
CA PRO A 204 -4.63 -8.61 -7.83
C PRO A 204 -3.18 -9.10 -7.88
N THR A 205 -2.37 -8.59 -6.97
CA THR A 205 -1.06 -9.15 -6.74
C THR A 205 -1.39 -10.56 -6.32
N GLN A 206 -1.05 -11.49 -7.18
CA GLN A 206 -1.11 -12.90 -6.85
C GLN A 206 -0.51 -12.99 -5.45
N ASP A 207 -1.19 -13.65 -4.53
CA ASP A 207 -0.72 -13.85 -3.15
C ASP A 207 0.74 -14.36 -3.10
N GLU A 208 1.17 -14.98 -4.20
CA GLU A 208 2.53 -15.44 -4.46
C GLU A 208 3.61 -14.34 -4.55
N ALA A 209 3.25 -13.07 -4.74
CA ALA A 209 4.21 -11.95 -4.83
C ALA A 209 4.45 -11.25 -3.49
N ARG A 210 3.82 -11.70 -2.41
CA ARG A 210 3.92 -11.12 -1.06
C ARG A 210 4.24 -12.18 -0.02
N ILE A 211 4.89 -11.75 1.06
CA ILE A 211 5.19 -12.59 2.22
C ILE A 211 4.95 -11.77 3.49
N SER A 212 4.28 -12.34 4.50
CA SER A 212 4.12 -11.69 5.79
C SER A 212 5.42 -11.74 6.61
N ALA A 213 5.50 -10.93 7.65
CA ALA A 213 6.67 -10.94 8.54
C ALA A 213 6.80 -12.28 9.28
N GLU A 214 5.67 -12.91 9.66
CA GLU A 214 5.62 -14.21 10.29
C GLU A 214 6.09 -15.33 9.36
N GLU A 215 5.62 -15.33 8.11
CA GLU A 215 6.04 -16.29 7.08
C GLU A 215 7.52 -16.13 6.76
N LEU A 216 8.01 -14.88 6.66
CA LEU A 216 9.44 -14.62 6.46
C LEU A 216 10.26 -15.12 7.64
N LYS A 217 9.80 -14.91 8.88
CA LYS A 217 10.50 -15.41 10.07
C LYS A 217 10.63 -16.92 10.03
N ALA A 218 9.58 -17.64 9.67
CA ALA A 218 9.63 -19.09 9.49
C ALA A 218 10.54 -19.50 8.31
N ALA A 219 10.49 -18.79 7.20
CA ALA A 219 11.34 -19.07 6.04
C ALA A 219 12.85 -18.87 6.33
N LEU A 220 13.19 -17.97 7.23
CA LEU A 220 14.57 -17.72 7.66
C LEU A 220 15.16 -18.80 8.58
N GLU A 221 14.34 -19.71 9.11
CA GLU A 221 14.79 -20.88 9.88
C GLU A 221 15.41 -21.97 8.99
N HIS A 222 15.18 -21.93 7.66
CA HIS A 222 15.85 -22.85 6.74
C HIS A 222 17.34 -22.53 6.61
N GLU A 223 18.17 -23.56 6.57
CA GLU A 223 19.63 -23.45 6.38
C GLU A 223 20.06 -23.80 4.95
N ASP A 224 19.12 -24.25 4.11
CA ASP A 224 19.34 -24.67 2.72
C ASP A 224 18.91 -23.59 1.69
N ASP A 225 18.82 -23.95 0.43
CA ASP A 225 18.43 -23.05 -0.66
C ASP A 225 16.98 -22.52 -0.56
N ARG A 226 16.19 -23.03 0.36
CA ARG A 226 14.85 -22.48 0.68
C ARG A 226 14.92 -21.22 1.51
N ARG A 227 16.04 -20.95 2.17
CA ARG A 227 16.26 -19.70 2.91
C ARG A 227 16.30 -18.53 1.93
N PRO A 228 15.41 -17.52 2.06
CA PRO A 228 15.35 -16.42 1.12
C PRO A 228 16.58 -15.51 1.18
N VAL A 229 16.92 -14.94 0.04
CA VAL A 229 17.83 -13.80 -0.05
C VAL A 229 17.06 -12.55 0.30
N LEU A 230 17.58 -11.73 1.21
CA LEU A 230 16.91 -10.50 1.66
C LEU A 230 17.53 -9.29 0.96
N LEU A 231 16.69 -8.50 0.28
CA LEU A 231 17.10 -7.27 -0.40
C LEU A 231 16.45 -6.05 0.26
N ASP A 232 17.29 -5.18 0.79
CA ASP A 232 16.88 -3.88 1.34
C ASP A 232 16.92 -2.83 0.23
N LEU A 233 15.78 -2.39 -0.21
CA LEU A 233 15.63 -1.36 -1.25
C LEU A 233 15.15 -0.02 -0.70
N CYS A 234 15.52 0.32 0.54
CA CYS A 234 15.18 1.62 1.10
C CYS A 234 15.84 2.75 0.31
N LEU A 235 15.06 3.79 0.07
CA LEU A 235 15.57 5.01 -0.55
C LEU A 235 16.62 5.69 0.33
N PRO A 236 17.59 6.44 -0.22
CA PRO A 236 18.65 7.11 0.56
C PRO A 236 18.12 7.97 1.70
N ARG A 237 17.06 8.75 1.47
CA ARG A 237 16.41 9.60 2.47
C ARG A 237 15.80 8.81 3.64
N ASP A 238 15.23 7.64 3.33
CA ASP A 238 14.60 6.78 4.33
C ASP A 238 15.67 6.04 5.15
N ARG A 239 16.78 5.75 4.51
CA ARG A 239 17.96 5.16 5.15
C ARG A 239 18.57 6.08 6.20
N ALA A 240 18.64 7.39 5.93
CA ALA A 240 19.18 8.37 6.87
C ALA A 240 18.39 8.43 8.20
N ARG A 241 17.18 7.89 8.23
CA ARG A 241 16.31 7.82 9.41
C ARG A 241 16.30 6.47 10.11
N ARG A 242 17.06 5.50 9.61
CA ARG A 242 17.16 4.14 10.15
C ARG A 242 18.49 3.89 10.78
N THR A 243 18.49 3.04 11.80
CA THR A 243 19.70 2.60 12.52
C THR A 243 20.01 1.12 12.30
N ASP A 244 19.08 0.37 11.68
CA ASP A 244 19.17 -1.07 11.54
C ASP A 244 18.56 -1.59 10.23
N MET A 245 18.82 -2.87 9.94
CA MET A 245 18.30 -3.61 8.80
C MET A 245 18.00 -5.07 9.20
N LEU A 246 17.23 -5.80 8.40
CA LEU A 246 17.02 -7.23 8.64
C LEU A 246 18.36 -7.98 8.63
N ALA A 247 18.57 -8.88 9.60
CA ALA A 247 19.78 -9.68 9.70
C ALA A 247 19.98 -10.52 8.43
N GLY A 248 21.12 -10.36 7.77
CA GLY A 248 21.44 -11.02 6.50
C GLY A 248 20.90 -10.32 5.25
N GLY A 249 20.29 -9.15 5.41
CA GLY A 249 19.85 -8.30 4.30
C GLY A 249 21.03 -7.70 3.54
N ARG A 250 20.84 -7.44 2.25
CA ARG A 250 21.81 -6.73 1.39
C ARG A 250 21.13 -5.48 0.86
N MET A 251 21.81 -4.34 0.94
CA MET A 251 21.31 -3.08 0.42
C MET A 251 21.61 -2.95 -1.07
N HIS A 252 20.61 -2.53 -1.83
CA HIS A 252 20.74 -2.17 -3.23
C HIS A 252 19.95 -0.89 -3.54
N ALA A 253 20.48 -0.10 -4.49
CA ALA A 253 19.75 1.08 -4.98
C ALA A 253 18.57 0.62 -5.86
N PRO A 254 17.33 1.02 -5.54
CA PRO A 254 16.17 0.65 -6.36
C PRO A 254 16.29 1.11 -7.82
N ALA A 255 16.83 2.32 -8.04
CA ALA A 255 17.03 2.90 -9.36
C ALA A 255 18.07 2.13 -10.23
N ALA A 256 19.00 1.40 -9.60
CA ALA A 256 20.03 0.64 -10.26
C ALA A 256 19.70 -0.86 -10.43
N LEU A 257 18.41 -1.23 -10.36
CA LEU A 257 17.99 -2.64 -10.42
C LEU A 257 18.57 -3.40 -11.61
N SER A 258 18.61 -2.78 -12.78
CA SER A 258 19.17 -3.39 -13.99
C SER A 258 20.66 -3.71 -13.89
N GLN A 259 21.39 -3.07 -13.01
CA GLN A 259 22.83 -3.25 -12.83
C GLN A 259 23.16 -4.44 -11.92
N TRP A 260 22.41 -4.61 -10.82
CA TRP A 260 22.70 -5.64 -9.82
C TRP A 260 21.80 -6.89 -9.91
N VAL A 261 20.75 -6.88 -10.71
CA VAL A 261 19.80 -8.00 -10.78
C VAL A 261 20.44 -9.31 -11.28
N GLU A 262 21.41 -9.23 -12.16
CA GLU A 262 22.07 -10.42 -12.72
C GLU A 262 23.06 -11.09 -11.71
N GLU A 263 23.38 -10.41 -10.62
CA GLU A 263 24.22 -10.94 -9.54
C GLU A 263 23.41 -11.80 -8.55
N LEU A 264 22.07 -11.77 -8.65
CA LEU A 264 21.20 -12.51 -7.76
C LEU A 264 21.23 -14.01 -8.07
N PRO A 265 21.23 -14.87 -7.03
CA PRO A 265 21.24 -16.31 -7.23
C PRO A 265 19.94 -16.78 -7.87
N ARG A 266 20.05 -17.49 -8.97
CA ARG A 266 18.92 -18.18 -9.60
C ARG A 266 18.50 -19.40 -8.78
N GLY A 267 17.19 -19.62 -8.64
CA GLY A 267 16.64 -20.80 -7.94
C GLY A 267 16.49 -20.65 -6.43
N ARG A 268 16.85 -19.51 -5.85
CA ARG A 268 16.55 -19.20 -4.45
C ARG A 268 15.42 -18.19 -4.33
N PRO A 269 14.55 -18.32 -3.32
CA PRO A 269 13.54 -17.30 -3.04
C PRO A 269 14.20 -15.95 -2.70
N ILE A 270 13.61 -14.86 -3.16
CA ILE A 270 14.08 -13.50 -2.89
C ILE A 270 12.98 -12.76 -2.15
N VAL A 271 13.30 -12.16 -1.01
CA VAL A 271 12.39 -11.27 -0.31
C VAL A 271 12.95 -9.86 -0.35
N VAL A 272 12.14 -8.98 -0.92
CA VAL A 272 12.45 -7.55 -1.06
C VAL A 272 11.71 -6.78 0.00
N TYR A 273 12.39 -5.87 0.68
CA TYR A 273 11.75 -4.99 1.65
C TYR A 273 12.25 -3.55 1.53
N CYS A 274 11.42 -2.64 1.97
CA CYS A 274 11.74 -1.24 2.21
C CYS A 274 11.17 -0.85 3.58
N ILE A 275 10.96 0.43 3.90
CA ILE A 275 10.38 0.81 5.20
C ILE A 275 8.99 0.24 5.39
N CYS A 276 8.09 0.49 4.42
CA CYS A 276 6.67 0.18 4.54
C CYS A 276 6.21 -1.01 3.68
N GLY A 277 7.09 -1.61 2.87
CA GLY A 277 6.74 -2.80 2.07
C GLY A 277 5.81 -2.56 0.89
N PHE A 278 5.66 -1.31 0.44
CA PHE A 278 4.73 -0.97 -0.63
C PHE A 278 5.41 -0.79 -2.00
N GLN A 279 5.70 0.44 -2.30
CA GLN A 279 5.99 0.93 -3.63
C GLN A 279 7.33 0.42 -4.16
N VAL A 280 8.39 0.70 -3.44
CA VAL A 280 9.76 0.37 -3.88
C VAL A 280 9.95 -1.13 -3.98
N SER A 281 9.55 -1.86 -2.93
CA SER A 281 9.63 -3.31 -2.90
C SER A 281 8.68 -3.99 -3.89
N GLY A 282 7.46 -3.48 -4.05
CA GLY A 282 6.47 -4.01 -4.99
C GLY A 282 6.91 -3.88 -6.45
N THR A 283 7.42 -2.71 -6.84
CA THR A 283 7.95 -2.46 -8.19
C THR A 283 9.14 -3.37 -8.48
N ALA A 284 10.08 -3.48 -7.55
CA ALA A 284 11.23 -4.35 -7.71
C ALA A 284 10.83 -5.83 -7.83
N VAL A 285 9.87 -6.29 -7.01
CA VAL A 285 9.36 -7.67 -7.09
C VAL A 285 8.74 -7.96 -8.44
N LYS A 286 7.94 -7.05 -9.00
CA LYS A 286 7.34 -7.24 -10.33
C LYS A 286 8.43 -7.41 -11.39
N GLU A 287 9.44 -6.56 -11.41
CA GLU A 287 10.53 -6.64 -12.37
C GLU A 287 11.37 -7.90 -12.17
N LEU A 288 11.68 -8.29 -10.94
CA LEU A 288 12.38 -9.55 -10.63
C LEU A 288 11.59 -10.76 -11.12
N ARG A 289 10.27 -10.81 -10.88
CA ARG A 289 9.40 -11.89 -11.36
C ARG A 289 9.31 -11.92 -12.88
N ARG A 290 9.26 -10.75 -13.55
CA ARG A 290 9.31 -10.66 -15.02
C ARG A 290 10.61 -11.26 -15.58
N ARG A 291 11.71 -11.18 -14.83
CA ARG A 291 13.00 -11.78 -15.17
C ARG A 291 13.16 -13.24 -14.72
N GLY A 292 12.09 -13.84 -14.16
CA GLY A 292 12.04 -15.26 -13.79
C GLY A 292 12.58 -15.58 -12.39
N TYR A 293 12.72 -14.59 -11.49
CA TYR A 293 13.07 -14.82 -10.09
C TYR A 293 11.82 -15.13 -9.25
N ASP A 294 11.94 -16.02 -8.26
CA ASP A 294 10.92 -16.21 -7.21
C ASP A 294 11.07 -15.08 -6.18
N ALA A 295 10.48 -13.93 -6.48
CA ALA A 295 10.60 -12.74 -5.66
C ALA A 295 9.25 -12.39 -4.98
N ARG A 296 9.31 -11.95 -3.71
CA ARG A 296 8.17 -11.54 -2.88
C ARG A 296 8.50 -10.26 -2.14
N ALA A 297 7.50 -9.39 -1.98
CA ALA A 297 7.60 -8.19 -1.15
C ALA A 297 7.22 -8.50 0.29
N LEU A 298 8.04 -8.07 1.25
CA LEU A 298 7.70 -8.14 2.67
C LEU A 298 6.57 -7.14 2.97
N VAL A 299 5.41 -7.66 3.31
CA VAL A 299 4.26 -6.83 3.71
C VAL A 299 4.62 -6.04 4.96
N GLY A 300 4.41 -4.74 4.92
CA GLY A 300 4.78 -3.86 6.01
C GLY A 300 6.27 -3.56 6.14
N GLY A 301 7.11 -4.10 5.26
CA GLY A 301 8.54 -3.85 5.24
C GLY A 301 9.24 -4.09 6.56
N ILE A 302 10.31 -3.33 6.84
CA ILE A 302 11.03 -3.43 8.13
C ILE A 302 10.16 -3.02 9.32
N THR A 303 9.16 -2.17 9.13
CA THR A 303 8.24 -1.77 10.21
C THR A 303 7.43 -2.96 10.72
N ALA A 304 6.90 -3.80 9.85
CA ALA A 304 6.21 -5.02 10.26
C ALA A 304 7.18 -6.04 10.87
N TRP A 305 8.42 -6.11 10.38
CA TRP A 305 9.46 -6.95 10.95
C TRP A 305 9.77 -6.59 12.40
N HIS A 306 9.91 -5.29 12.70
CA HIS A 306 10.06 -4.79 14.08
C HIS A 306 8.87 -5.15 14.96
N ALA A 307 7.64 -5.03 14.41
CA ALA A 307 6.41 -5.30 15.17
C ALA A 307 6.30 -6.74 15.68
N ILE A 308 6.92 -7.71 14.99
CA ILE A 308 6.96 -9.12 15.43
C ILE A 308 8.23 -9.49 16.20
N GLY A 309 9.08 -8.52 16.55
CA GLY A 309 10.38 -8.77 17.18
C GLY A 309 11.34 -9.55 16.29
N GLY A 310 11.35 -9.27 15.01
CA GLY A 310 12.27 -9.86 14.05
C GLY A 310 13.71 -9.42 14.28
N THR A 311 14.67 -10.29 14.03
CA THR A 311 16.10 -10.00 14.27
C THR A 311 16.62 -8.99 13.27
N THR A 312 17.22 -7.91 13.79
CA THR A 312 17.91 -6.87 13.01
C THR A 312 19.39 -6.78 13.37
N VAL A 313 20.14 -6.13 12.50
CA VAL A 313 21.55 -5.77 12.72
C VAL A 313 21.72 -4.27 12.48
N PRO A 314 22.74 -3.63 13.07
CA PRO A 314 23.04 -2.23 12.76
C PRO A 314 23.20 -2.02 11.25
N LEU A 315 22.74 -0.88 10.77
CA LEU A 315 22.86 -0.50 9.37
C LEU A 315 24.33 -0.23 9.06
N ASP A 316 24.95 -1.06 8.21
CA ASP A 316 26.30 -0.82 7.71
C ASP A 316 26.21 0.07 6.46
N THR A 317 26.54 1.35 6.65
CA THR A 317 26.56 2.32 5.55
C THR A 317 27.85 2.27 4.73
N SER A 318 28.85 1.47 5.14
CA SER A 318 30.17 1.41 4.50
C SER A 318 30.18 0.60 3.19
N THR A 319 29.17 -0.22 2.95
CA THR A 319 29.08 -1.13 1.78
C THR A 319 28.26 -0.56 0.62
N TYR A 320 27.83 0.69 0.72
CA TYR A 320 27.02 1.32 -0.32
C TYR A 320 27.87 2.12 -1.29
N GLU A 321 28.08 1.59 -2.48
CA GLU A 321 28.58 2.39 -3.61
C GLU A 321 27.41 3.23 -4.14
N GLU A 322 27.45 4.54 -3.87
CA GLU A 322 26.68 5.53 -4.62
C GLU A 322 27.17 5.50 -6.08
N THR A 323 26.50 4.73 -6.91
CA THR A 323 26.64 4.94 -8.34
C THR A 323 25.83 6.18 -8.69
N VAL A 324 26.53 7.28 -8.93
CA VAL A 324 26.03 8.59 -9.40
C VAL A 324 25.36 8.45 -10.75
#